data_d569116dc7149e20ea5f854294958d27
#
_entry.id   d569116dc7149e20ea5f854294958d27
#
_cell.length_a   1.000
_cell.length_b   1.000
_cell.length_c   1.000
_cell.angle_alpha   90.00
_cell.angle_beta   90.00
_cell.angle_gamma   90.00
#
_symmetry.space_group_name_H-M   'P 1'
#
loop_
_entity.id
_entity.type
_entity.pdbx_description
1 polymer ?
#
loop_
_entity_poly.entity_id
_entity_poly.type
_entity_poly.pdbx_seq_one_letter_code
_entity_poly.pdbx_strand_id
1 'polypeptide(L)'
;MKHLHLTRLLAFALALTLLLGCAACGKDDADDTGETVGKKDTQTAVELDGKFTLSYSASAGMNPYKTQNTDNLAICGLVYETLTQLSDAFEAEPGLFTEWSSDDGETWTFTVDTERAFHDGHVLTAQDAAYSIRTAMASSLYAGRLSAVKEVKDNDDGTVTVTLSRANTQFPALLNIPVIENDAGDSAYPCGTGLYTYAADHQSLTVAADHPDADKAPVEAFYLAEYKSVEEITSAFDNGELDLALSDPSSGTDLTFSTQSDQRQYATTNLQYIGFNTNSSFFMTARYRQPFNYVVDRAFAVALLHDCAVASALPVHPASTLFDSSLNESLAYDLDKAKKMFDDLKIVDYDGDGEREYMPDGSSPLDISLSLIVYADSTFKVSMANKIAADLTSIGIPVKVREMSWDNYQAALKGGKYDMYYGEVALPADFDLSALLKSGGALNYGGISTGTYADVINAYLAAPDTGRAAACRTMLQTISDTAPIVPICFEKHCLYVHRGAVGGFSPTKYNIFRNITDWKISQA
;
A
#
# COMPACT_ATOMS: atom_id res chain seq x y z
N MET A 1 58.06 -21.34 -2.55
CA MET A 1 57.73 -20.86 -3.91
C MET A 1 56.95 -21.83 -4.80
N LYS A 2 56.81 -23.13 -4.47
CA LYS A 2 56.06 -24.09 -5.29
C LYS A 2 54.53 -24.15 -5.03
N HIS A 3 54.06 -23.65 -3.88
CA HIS A 3 52.62 -23.64 -3.57
C HIS A 3 51.83 -22.43 -4.13
N LEU A 4 52.52 -21.37 -4.53
CA LEU A 4 51.88 -20.16 -5.06
C LEU A 4 51.47 -20.27 -6.53
N HIS A 5 52.10 -21.20 -7.28
CA HIS A 5 51.77 -21.42 -8.70
C HIS A 5 50.59 -22.38 -8.88
N LEU A 6 50.33 -23.26 -7.93
CA LEU A 6 49.23 -24.23 -8.03
C LEU A 6 47.87 -23.58 -7.79
N THR A 7 47.79 -22.62 -6.86
CA THR A 7 46.58 -21.88 -6.56
C THR A 7 46.18 -20.89 -7.66
N ARG A 8 47.16 -20.35 -8.41
CA ARG A 8 46.88 -19.47 -9.56
C ARG A 8 46.41 -20.25 -10.81
N LEU A 9 46.86 -21.47 -10.98
CA LEU A 9 46.41 -22.36 -12.09
C LEU A 9 44.98 -22.89 -11.83
N LEU A 10 44.60 -23.16 -10.58
CA LEU A 10 43.22 -23.55 -10.24
C LEU A 10 42.23 -22.37 -10.38
N ALA A 11 42.62 -21.15 -10.08
CA ALA A 11 41.79 -19.98 -10.27
C ALA A 11 41.55 -19.64 -11.76
N PHE A 12 42.54 -19.93 -12.65
CA PHE A 12 42.39 -19.72 -14.08
C PHE A 12 41.54 -20.82 -14.75
N ALA A 13 41.57 -22.05 -14.26
CA ALA A 13 40.70 -23.14 -14.74
C ALA A 13 39.23 -22.93 -14.37
N LEU A 14 38.94 -22.35 -13.20
CA LEU A 14 37.56 -22.04 -12.78
C LEU A 14 36.97 -20.86 -13.55
N ALA A 15 37.78 -19.89 -13.97
CA ALA A 15 37.34 -18.74 -14.76
C ALA A 15 37.05 -19.10 -16.22
N LEU A 16 37.69 -20.15 -16.76
CA LEU A 16 37.52 -20.55 -18.15
C LEU A 16 36.28 -21.46 -18.37
N THR A 17 35.79 -22.12 -17.32
CA THR A 17 34.54 -22.90 -17.37
C THR A 17 33.27 -22.05 -17.28
N LEU A 18 33.36 -20.80 -16.79
CA LEU A 18 32.25 -19.85 -16.76
C LEU A 18 32.05 -19.07 -18.07
N LEU A 19 32.99 -19.13 -19.03
CA LEU A 19 32.94 -18.39 -20.30
C LEU A 19 32.40 -19.21 -21.49
N LEU A 20 32.09 -20.49 -21.33
CA LEU A 20 31.62 -21.36 -22.42
C LEU A 20 30.11 -21.65 -22.39
N GLY A 21 29.34 -20.95 -21.52
CA GLY A 21 27.90 -21.13 -21.41
C GLY A 21 27.01 -20.13 -22.19
N CYS A 22 27.59 -19.14 -22.88
CA CYS A 22 26.82 -18.08 -23.55
C CYS A 22 27.00 -18.05 -25.07
N ALA A 23 26.66 -19.11 -25.76
CA ALA A 23 26.57 -19.08 -27.23
C ALA A 23 25.55 -20.08 -27.76
N ALA A 24 24.26 -19.81 -27.55
CA ALA A 24 23.17 -20.32 -28.37
C ALA A 24 21.95 -19.45 -28.19
N CYS A 25 21.85 -18.34 -28.90
CA CYS A 25 20.61 -17.62 -29.12
C CYS A 25 20.38 -17.48 -30.61
N GLY A 26 19.41 -18.22 -31.10
CA GLY A 26 18.74 -17.96 -32.38
C GLY A 26 17.74 -16.81 -32.20
N LYS A 27 17.69 -15.95 -33.18
CA LYS A 27 16.70 -14.86 -33.33
C LYS A 27 15.32 -15.45 -33.54
N ASP A 28 14.33 -14.88 -32.91
CA ASP A 28 13.06 -14.56 -33.57
C ASP A 28 12.22 -13.59 -32.69
N ASP A 29 11.64 -12.69 -33.35
CA ASP A 29 10.67 -11.61 -33.18
C ASP A 29 9.99 -11.32 -31.82
N ALA A 30 9.92 -10.00 -31.57
CA ALA A 30 9.28 -9.33 -30.46
C ALA A 30 7.77 -9.58 -30.37
N ASP A 31 7.32 -9.97 -29.17
CA ASP A 31 6.01 -9.58 -28.63
C ASP A 31 6.17 -9.35 -27.13
N ASP A 32 5.82 -8.13 -26.68
CA ASP A 32 6.07 -7.61 -25.34
C ASP A 32 4.95 -8.05 -24.40
N THR A 33 5.15 -9.19 -23.72
CA THR A 33 4.37 -9.58 -22.54
C THR A 33 5.34 -9.91 -21.42
N GLY A 34 5.31 -9.05 -20.36
CA GLY A 34 6.22 -9.13 -19.23
C GLY A 34 6.23 -10.49 -18.53
N GLU A 35 7.14 -11.36 -18.92
CA GLU A 35 7.44 -12.62 -18.25
C GLU A 35 8.51 -12.40 -17.18
N THR A 36 8.15 -12.67 -15.95
CA THR A 36 9.07 -12.80 -14.82
C THR A 36 9.92 -14.07 -14.97
N VAL A 37 11.23 -13.93 -14.83
CA VAL A 37 12.24 -15.00 -14.91
C VAL A 37 11.97 -16.05 -13.83
N GLY A 38 11.48 -17.22 -14.25
CA GLY A 38 11.16 -18.34 -13.36
C GLY A 38 12.37 -19.02 -12.73
N LYS A 39 12.29 -19.30 -11.44
CA LYS A 39 13.07 -20.35 -10.78
C LYS A 39 12.80 -21.69 -11.49
N LYS A 40 13.83 -22.50 -11.69
CA LYS A 40 13.74 -23.83 -12.35
C LYS A 40 12.68 -24.71 -11.69
N ASP A 41 11.74 -25.17 -12.49
CA ASP A 41 10.59 -25.99 -12.15
C ASP A 41 10.97 -27.33 -11.49
N THR A 42 10.72 -27.40 -10.18
CA THR A 42 10.45 -28.66 -9.49
C THR A 42 8.96 -28.74 -9.06
N GLN A 43 8.17 -27.73 -9.42
CA GLN A 43 6.75 -27.65 -9.07
C GLN A 43 5.92 -28.56 -9.99
N THR A 44 4.97 -29.28 -9.41
CA THR A 44 4.04 -30.16 -10.13
C THR A 44 2.76 -29.42 -10.51
N ALA A 45 2.15 -29.78 -11.64
CA ALA A 45 0.78 -29.36 -11.94
C ALA A 45 -0.19 -30.03 -10.95
N VAL A 46 -1.20 -29.29 -10.50
CA VAL A 46 -2.26 -29.81 -9.66
C VAL A 46 -3.48 -30.13 -10.53
N GLU A 47 -4.24 -31.15 -10.15
CA GLU A 47 -5.55 -31.47 -10.76
C GLU A 47 -6.62 -30.63 -10.02
N LEU A 48 -7.32 -29.78 -10.77
CA LEU A 48 -8.38 -28.93 -10.22
C LEU A 48 -9.68 -29.74 -10.11
N ASP A 49 -10.51 -29.44 -9.09
CA ASP A 49 -11.71 -30.19 -8.76
C ASP A 49 -12.98 -29.74 -9.53
N GLY A 50 -12.84 -28.80 -10.45
CA GLY A 50 -13.95 -28.23 -11.24
C GLY A 50 -14.74 -27.16 -10.51
N LYS A 51 -14.28 -26.72 -9.33
CA LYS A 51 -14.83 -25.60 -8.57
C LYS A 51 -13.84 -24.45 -8.58
N PHE A 52 -14.30 -23.26 -8.16
CA PHE A 52 -13.43 -22.15 -7.85
C PHE A 52 -13.64 -21.74 -6.39
N THR A 53 -12.67 -22.09 -5.56
CA THR A 53 -12.74 -21.93 -4.10
C THR A 53 -11.90 -20.75 -3.64
N LEU A 54 -12.48 -19.91 -2.79
CA LEU A 54 -11.87 -18.75 -2.15
C LEU A 54 -11.72 -18.98 -0.64
N SER A 55 -10.63 -18.49 -0.07
CA SER A 55 -10.43 -18.44 1.38
C SER A 55 -11.34 -17.38 2.00
N TYR A 56 -11.99 -17.72 3.14
CA TYR A 56 -12.75 -16.75 3.93
C TYR A 56 -12.70 -17.08 5.43
N SER A 57 -13.17 -16.17 6.25
CA SER A 57 -13.36 -16.38 7.68
C SER A 57 -14.83 -16.21 8.06
N ALA A 58 -15.50 -17.29 8.42
CA ALA A 58 -16.91 -17.27 8.83
C ALA A 58 -17.14 -16.38 10.06
N SER A 59 -16.21 -16.39 11.02
CA SER A 59 -16.30 -15.62 12.26
C SER A 59 -16.11 -14.10 12.07
N ALA A 60 -15.45 -13.66 10.99
CA ALA A 60 -15.20 -12.26 10.72
C ALA A 60 -16.40 -11.54 10.08
N GLY A 61 -17.39 -12.29 9.56
CA GLY A 61 -18.54 -11.74 8.85
C GLY A 61 -18.18 -11.17 7.48
N MET A 62 -19.21 -10.85 6.71
CA MET A 62 -19.09 -10.40 5.31
C MET A 62 -19.63 -8.97 5.10
N ASN A 63 -19.88 -8.23 6.18
CA ASN A 63 -20.28 -6.84 6.07
C ASN A 63 -19.07 -5.97 5.67
N PRO A 64 -19.10 -5.27 4.53
CA PRO A 64 -17.94 -4.55 3.98
C PRO A 64 -17.50 -3.35 4.84
N TYR A 65 -18.32 -2.95 5.83
CA TYR A 65 -18.00 -1.86 6.76
C TYR A 65 -17.50 -2.34 8.11
N LYS A 66 -17.61 -3.64 8.41
CA LYS A 66 -17.32 -4.23 9.74
C LYS A 66 -16.19 -5.25 9.71
N THR A 67 -16.13 -6.08 8.67
CA THR A 67 -15.08 -7.11 8.56
C THR A 67 -13.70 -6.48 8.41
N GLN A 68 -12.73 -7.04 9.14
CA GLN A 68 -11.32 -6.66 9.04
C GLN A 68 -10.45 -7.80 8.50
N ASN A 69 -11.08 -8.91 8.13
CA ASN A 69 -10.39 -10.02 7.49
C ASN A 69 -10.14 -9.69 6.02
N THR A 70 -8.90 -9.83 5.58
CA THR A 70 -8.45 -9.45 4.24
C THR A 70 -9.14 -10.25 3.14
N ASP A 71 -9.31 -11.56 3.34
CA ASP A 71 -9.98 -12.43 2.36
C ASP A 71 -11.46 -12.05 2.21
N ASN A 72 -12.15 -11.82 3.35
CA ASN A 72 -13.55 -11.39 3.33
C ASN A 72 -13.72 -10.02 2.66
N LEU A 73 -12.82 -9.07 2.92
CA LEU A 73 -12.83 -7.76 2.24
C LEU A 73 -12.61 -7.91 0.73
N ALA A 74 -11.73 -8.83 0.32
CA ALA A 74 -11.51 -9.13 -1.08
C ALA A 74 -12.78 -9.70 -1.74
N ILE A 75 -13.41 -10.69 -1.10
CA ILE A 75 -14.67 -11.32 -1.57
C ILE A 75 -15.80 -10.29 -1.69
N CYS A 76 -15.85 -9.28 -0.81
CA CYS A 76 -16.80 -8.17 -0.94
C CYS A 76 -16.76 -7.49 -2.31
N GLY A 77 -15.63 -7.49 -3.02
CA GLY A 77 -15.50 -6.97 -4.38
C GLY A 77 -16.31 -7.73 -5.45
N LEU A 78 -16.79 -8.94 -5.16
CA LEU A 78 -17.71 -9.69 -6.03
C LEU A 78 -19.18 -9.35 -5.77
N VAL A 79 -19.51 -8.95 -4.54
CA VAL A 79 -20.89 -8.78 -4.05
C VAL A 79 -21.32 -7.31 -4.07
N TYR A 80 -20.39 -6.39 -3.82
CA TYR A 80 -20.70 -4.97 -3.68
C TYR A 80 -19.94 -4.15 -4.72
N GLU A 81 -20.66 -3.44 -5.57
CA GLU A 81 -20.07 -2.38 -6.38
C GLU A 81 -19.79 -1.15 -5.52
N THR A 82 -18.91 -0.28 -5.99
CA THR A 82 -18.50 0.93 -5.26
C THR A 82 -19.05 2.20 -5.90
N LEU A 83 -19.20 3.26 -5.09
CA LEU A 83 -19.69 4.56 -5.56
C LEU A 83 -18.80 5.13 -6.67
N THR A 84 -17.49 5.11 -6.48
CA THR A 84 -16.49 5.40 -7.52
C THR A 84 -15.52 4.23 -7.63
N GLN A 85 -14.88 4.08 -8.78
CA GLN A 85 -13.76 3.17 -8.97
C GLN A 85 -12.45 3.96 -8.99
N LEU A 86 -11.32 3.25 -8.95
CA LEU A 86 -9.99 3.86 -9.03
C LEU A 86 -9.18 3.23 -10.16
N SER A 87 -8.55 4.09 -10.95
CA SER A 87 -7.55 3.68 -11.93
C SER A 87 -6.26 3.16 -11.26
N ASP A 88 -5.37 2.58 -12.07
CA ASP A 88 -4.03 2.18 -11.61
C ASP A 88 -3.16 3.38 -11.15
N ALA A 89 -3.55 4.61 -11.54
CA ALA A 89 -2.93 5.86 -11.11
C ALA A 89 -3.59 6.48 -9.87
N PHE A 90 -4.54 5.78 -9.23
CA PHE A 90 -5.33 6.22 -8.08
C PHE A 90 -6.29 7.39 -8.36
N GLU A 91 -6.65 7.61 -9.62
CA GLU A 91 -7.62 8.62 -10.03
C GLU A 91 -9.04 8.04 -10.00
N ALA A 92 -10.02 8.90 -9.66
CA ALA A 92 -11.42 8.49 -9.62
C ALA A 92 -11.96 8.18 -11.03
N GLU A 93 -12.63 7.05 -11.15
CA GLU A 93 -13.38 6.61 -12.32
C GLU A 93 -14.85 6.39 -11.95
N PRO A 94 -15.79 6.51 -12.90
CA PRO A 94 -17.18 6.21 -12.63
C PRO A 94 -17.39 4.80 -12.07
N GLY A 95 -18.30 4.70 -11.11
CA GLY A 95 -18.85 3.49 -10.54
C GLY A 95 -20.37 3.64 -10.48
N LEU A 96 -20.96 3.43 -9.30
CA LEU A 96 -22.40 3.72 -9.09
C LEU A 96 -22.70 5.24 -9.01
N PHE A 97 -21.68 6.08 -8.87
CA PHE A 97 -21.71 7.47 -9.25
C PHE A 97 -21.22 7.60 -10.69
N THR A 98 -22.10 8.00 -11.61
CA THR A 98 -21.81 8.10 -13.04
C THR A 98 -21.12 9.41 -13.41
N GLU A 99 -21.43 10.48 -12.68
CA GLU A 99 -20.89 11.81 -12.88
C GLU A 99 -20.79 12.56 -11.55
N TRP A 100 -19.88 13.55 -11.47
CA TRP A 100 -19.76 14.45 -10.33
C TRP A 100 -19.22 15.81 -10.74
N SER A 101 -19.54 16.82 -9.93
CA SER A 101 -19.04 18.19 -10.10
C SER A 101 -18.90 18.92 -8.78
N SER A 102 -18.00 19.90 -8.76
CA SER A 102 -17.83 20.88 -7.71
C SER A 102 -17.20 22.14 -8.28
N ASP A 103 -17.66 23.31 -7.85
CA ASP A 103 -17.07 24.59 -8.25
C ASP A 103 -15.96 25.06 -7.30
N ASP A 104 -15.98 24.59 -6.05
CA ASP A 104 -15.14 25.08 -4.95
C ASP A 104 -14.27 23.98 -4.31
N GLY A 105 -14.47 22.71 -4.70
CA GLY A 105 -13.84 21.55 -4.06
C GLY A 105 -14.38 21.25 -2.65
N GLU A 106 -15.32 22.00 -2.13
CA GLU A 106 -15.96 21.79 -0.82
C GLU A 106 -17.35 21.19 -0.93
N THR A 107 -18.14 21.61 -1.93
CA THR A 107 -19.48 21.10 -2.16
C THR A 107 -19.50 20.28 -3.45
N TRP A 108 -19.74 19.00 -3.30
CA TRP A 108 -19.76 18.03 -4.39
C TRP A 108 -21.17 17.52 -4.66
N THR A 109 -21.56 17.44 -5.92
CA THR A 109 -22.79 16.79 -6.36
C THR A 109 -22.44 15.57 -7.19
N PHE A 110 -23.07 14.43 -6.87
CA PHE A 110 -22.85 13.13 -7.51
C PHE A 110 -24.15 12.60 -8.08
N THR A 111 -24.17 12.16 -9.34
CA THR A 111 -25.31 11.50 -9.98
C THR A 111 -25.27 10.01 -9.76
N VAL A 112 -26.35 9.43 -9.22
CA VAL A 112 -26.47 8.00 -8.93
C VAL A 112 -26.96 7.24 -10.17
N ASP A 113 -26.41 6.05 -10.42
CA ASP A 113 -26.90 5.09 -11.43
C ASP A 113 -28.23 4.47 -10.99
N THR A 114 -29.33 5.08 -11.39
CA THR A 114 -30.70 4.59 -11.08
C THR A 114 -31.16 3.43 -11.96
N GLU A 115 -30.35 2.96 -12.92
CA GLU A 115 -30.62 1.74 -13.68
C GLU A 115 -30.11 0.48 -12.97
N ARG A 116 -29.28 0.65 -11.94
CA ARG A 116 -28.74 -0.43 -11.13
C ARG A 116 -29.76 -0.87 -10.05
N ALA A 117 -29.82 -2.18 -9.77
CA ALA A 117 -30.61 -2.74 -8.69
C ALA A 117 -29.77 -3.59 -7.75
N PHE A 118 -30.20 -3.70 -6.50
CA PHE A 118 -29.70 -4.66 -5.53
C PHE A 118 -30.15 -6.08 -5.87
N HIS A 119 -29.52 -7.09 -5.28
CA HIS A 119 -29.79 -8.51 -5.55
C HIS A 119 -31.22 -8.95 -5.19
N ASP A 120 -31.95 -8.20 -4.38
CA ASP A 120 -33.35 -8.45 -4.03
C ASP A 120 -34.36 -7.74 -4.96
N GLY A 121 -33.85 -6.96 -5.95
CA GLY A 121 -34.64 -6.23 -6.93
C GLY A 121 -34.97 -4.79 -6.53
N HIS A 122 -34.53 -4.31 -5.35
CA HIS A 122 -34.63 -2.89 -5.00
C HIS A 122 -33.74 -2.04 -5.94
N VAL A 123 -34.31 -1.02 -6.55
CA VAL A 123 -33.55 -0.09 -7.42
C VAL A 123 -32.69 0.82 -6.56
N LEU A 124 -31.42 0.97 -6.94
CA LEU A 124 -30.47 1.87 -6.26
C LEU A 124 -30.97 3.31 -6.29
N THR A 125 -30.94 3.96 -5.12
CA THR A 125 -31.39 5.34 -4.95
C THR A 125 -30.30 6.24 -4.37
N ALA A 126 -30.48 7.56 -4.45
CA ALA A 126 -29.63 8.54 -3.78
C ALA A 126 -29.60 8.34 -2.25
N GLN A 127 -30.70 7.82 -1.68
CA GLN A 127 -30.79 7.49 -0.25
C GLN A 127 -29.83 6.37 0.14
N ASP A 128 -29.73 5.29 -0.66
CA ASP A 128 -28.82 4.17 -0.43
C ASP A 128 -27.35 4.61 -0.54
N ALA A 129 -27.03 5.39 -1.57
CA ALA A 129 -25.70 5.94 -1.77
C ALA A 129 -25.29 6.85 -0.60
N ALA A 130 -26.17 7.76 -0.19
CA ALA A 130 -25.91 8.67 0.95
C ALA A 130 -25.81 7.90 2.27
N TYR A 131 -26.63 6.86 2.47
CA TYR A 131 -26.55 5.98 3.63
C TYR A 131 -25.21 5.23 3.67
N SER A 132 -24.76 4.70 2.55
CA SER A 132 -23.48 4.00 2.42
C SER A 132 -22.30 4.93 2.81
N ILE A 133 -22.31 6.20 2.36
CA ILE A 133 -21.28 7.18 2.78
C ILE A 133 -21.35 7.44 4.29
N ARG A 134 -22.55 7.65 4.86
CA ARG A 134 -22.71 7.86 6.31
C ARG A 134 -22.26 6.67 7.12
N THR A 135 -22.53 5.44 6.65
CA THR A 135 -22.05 4.19 7.26
C THR A 135 -20.53 4.08 7.19
N ALA A 136 -19.92 4.44 6.06
CA ALA A 136 -18.48 4.48 5.89
C ALA A 136 -17.81 5.48 6.84
N MET A 137 -18.41 6.67 7.06
CA MET A 137 -17.89 7.65 8.02
C MET A 137 -17.84 7.12 9.46
N ALA A 138 -18.69 6.15 9.81
CA ALA A 138 -18.71 5.50 11.12
C ALA A 138 -17.82 4.23 11.18
N SER A 139 -17.35 3.72 10.04
CA SER A 139 -16.53 2.51 9.96
C SER A 139 -15.05 2.81 10.20
N SER A 140 -14.37 2.00 11.01
CA SER A 140 -12.92 2.11 11.22
C SER A 140 -12.10 1.91 9.93
N LEU A 141 -12.67 1.29 8.90
CA LEU A 141 -12.01 1.05 7.61
C LEU A 141 -11.98 2.32 6.74
N TYR A 142 -12.99 3.19 6.84
CA TYR A 142 -13.18 4.31 5.91
C TYR A 142 -13.17 5.68 6.59
N ALA A 143 -13.46 5.77 7.89
CA ALA A 143 -13.61 7.04 8.62
C ALA A 143 -12.40 7.97 8.47
N GLY A 144 -11.19 7.42 8.45
CA GLY A 144 -9.96 8.21 8.33
C GLY A 144 -9.92 9.06 7.08
N ARG A 145 -10.21 8.46 5.90
CA ARG A 145 -10.19 9.17 4.61
C ARG A 145 -11.40 10.08 4.39
N LEU A 146 -12.49 9.85 5.12
CA LEU A 146 -13.71 10.67 5.06
C LEU A 146 -13.80 11.74 6.16
N SER A 147 -12.75 11.92 6.95
CA SER A 147 -12.72 12.84 8.10
C SER A 147 -13.01 14.30 7.75
N ALA A 148 -12.87 14.69 6.48
CA ALA A 148 -13.24 16.03 6.00
C ALA A 148 -14.75 16.17 5.68
N VAL A 149 -15.53 15.09 5.61
CA VAL A 149 -16.96 15.14 5.31
C VAL A 149 -17.73 15.73 6.49
N LYS A 150 -18.50 16.77 6.23
CA LYS A 150 -19.39 17.44 7.21
C LYS A 150 -20.82 16.96 7.10
N GLU A 151 -21.32 16.87 5.87
CA GLU A 151 -22.71 16.58 5.58
C GLU A 151 -22.84 15.74 4.32
N VAL A 152 -23.77 14.81 4.34
CA VAL A 152 -24.18 14.00 3.19
C VAL A 152 -25.68 14.08 3.07
N LYS A 153 -26.18 14.58 1.93
CA LYS A 153 -27.59 14.76 1.64
C LYS A 153 -27.98 14.02 0.37
N ASP A 154 -29.01 13.20 0.46
CA ASP A 154 -29.73 12.66 -0.67
C ASP A 154 -30.73 13.72 -1.19
N ASN A 155 -30.73 13.97 -2.49
CA ASN A 155 -31.61 14.92 -3.13
C ASN A 155 -32.75 14.21 -3.85
N ASP A 156 -33.89 14.88 -3.99
CA ASP A 156 -35.09 14.32 -4.63
C ASP A 156 -34.91 14.08 -6.15
N ASP A 157 -33.84 14.61 -6.74
CA ASP A 157 -33.52 14.51 -8.17
C ASP A 157 -32.59 13.35 -8.57
N GLY A 158 -32.33 12.43 -7.64
CA GLY A 158 -31.43 11.27 -7.87
C GLY A 158 -29.95 11.58 -7.70
N THR A 159 -29.61 12.74 -7.11
CA THR A 159 -28.23 13.10 -6.81
C THR A 159 -27.93 13.04 -5.31
N VAL A 160 -26.65 12.97 -4.96
CA VAL A 160 -26.14 13.08 -3.59
C VAL A 160 -25.23 14.30 -3.50
N THR A 161 -25.51 15.17 -2.51
CA THR A 161 -24.62 16.29 -2.18
C THR A 161 -23.75 15.92 -0.99
N VAL A 162 -22.43 16.10 -1.12
CA VAL A 162 -21.46 15.94 -0.03
C VAL A 162 -20.76 17.27 0.24
N THR A 163 -20.82 17.76 1.49
CA THR A 163 -20.13 18.98 1.90
C THR A 163 -18.93 18.65 2.76
N LEU A 164 -17.77 19.22 2.42
CA LEU A 164 -16.51 19.03 3.12
C LEU A 164 -16.22 20.20 4.09
N SER A 165 -15.33 19.96 5.04
CA SER A 165 -14.81 20.97 5.97
C SER A 165 -13.66 21.81 5.40
N ARG A 166 -13.12 21.38 4.27
CA ARG A 166 -12.04 22.01 3.52
C ARG A 166 -12.10 21.55 2.07
N ALA A 167 -11.60 22.38 1.17
CA ALA A 167 -11.55 22.02 -0.24
C ALA A 167 -10.66 20.78 -0.49
N ASN A 168 -11.18 19.86 -1.30
CA ASN A 168 -10.44 18.71 -1.83
C ASN A 168 -10.94 18.40 -3.23
N THR A 169 -10.18 18.79 -4.25
CA THR A 169 -10.55 18.59 -5.66
C THR A 169 -10.37 17.14 -6.14
N GLN A 170 -9.81 16.27 -5.29
CA GLN A 170 -9.67 14.83 -5.53
C GLN A 170 -10.63 14.00 -4.68
N PHE A 171 -11.58 14.63 -4.00
CA PHE A 171 -12.53 13.95 -3.11
C PHE A 171 -13.24 12.74 -3.74
N PRO A 172 -13.64 12.74 -5.04
CA PRO A 172 -14.24 11.56 -5.65
C PRO A 172 -13.39 10.29 -5.54
N ALA A 173 -12.06 10.38 -5.52
CA ALA A 173 -11.17 9.23 -5.34
C ALA A 173 -11.27 8.59 -3.93
N LEU A 174 -11.85 9.29 -2.96
CA LEU A 174 -12.09 8.78 -1.61
C LEU A 174 -13.41 8.02 -1.47
N LEU A 175 -14.28 8.08 -2.49
CA LEU A 175 -15.59 7.44 -2.52
C LEU A 175 -15.58 6.05 -3.17
N ASN A 176 -14.42 5.42 -3.30
CA ASN A 176 -14.33 3.99 -3.58
C ASN A 176 -14.82 3.20 -2.33
N ILE A 177 -16.13 3.20 -2.14
CA ILE A 177 -16.86 2.70 -0.97
C ILE A 177 -17.93 1.74 -1.46
N PRO A 178 -18.03 0.51 -0.92
CA PRO A 178 -19.10 -0.43 -1.26
C PRO A 178 -20.47 0.18 -1.01
N VAL A 179 -21.46 -0.16 -1.83
CA VAL A 179 -22.84 0.29 -1.63
C VAL A 179 -23.68 -0.83 -1.02
N ILE A 180 -24.47 -0.48 -0.01
CA ILE A 180 -25.45 -1.35 0.63
C ILE A 180 -26.80 -0.61 0.69
N GLU A 181 -27.88 -1.36 0.82
CA GLU A 181 -29.21 -0.80 1.02
C GLU A 181 -29.28 0.11 2.25
N ASN A 182 -30.16 1.09 2.19
CA ASN A 182 -30.49 1.91 3.34
C ASN A 182 -30.95 1.05 4.53
N ASP A 183 -30.47 1.37 5.72
CA ASP A 183 -30.71 0.66 6.99
C ASP A 183 -30.11 -0.77 7.09
N ALA A 184 -29.37 -1.25 6.07
CA ALA A 184 -28.76 -2.58 6.08
C ALA A 184 -27.38 -2.65 6.80
N GLY A 185 -26.87 -1.54 7.36
CA GLY A 185 -25.52 -1.46 7.97
C GLY A 185 -25.28 -2.42 9.13
N ASP A 186 -26.32 -2.94 9.80
CA ASP A 186 -26.19 -3.91 10.89
C ASP A 186 -26.27 -5.37 10.42
N SER A 187 -26.67 -5.63 9.19
CA SER A 187 -26.68 -6.98 8.62
C SER A 187 -25.26 -7.58 8.58
N ALA A 188 -25.16 -8.87 8.87
CA ALA A 188 -23.90 -9.61 8.68
C ALA A 188 -23.60 -9.84 7.18
N TYR A 189 -24.64 -9.88 6.35
CA TYR A 189 -24.62 -10.08 4.90
C TYR A 189 -25.58 -9.07 4.27
N PRO A 190 -25.22 -7.76 4.20
CA PRO A 190 -26.09 -6.78 3.55
C PRO A 190 -26.28 -7.12 2.07
N CYS A 191 -27.41 -6.70 1.50
CA CYS A 191 -27.65 -6.83 0.07
C CYS A 191 -26.70 -5.92 -0.72
N GLY A 192 -26.12 -6.43 -1.80
CA GLY A 192 -25.21 -5.70 -2.70
C GLY A 192 -25.80 -5.59 -4.11
N THR A 193 -25.03 -4.96 -5.00
CA THR A 193 -25.37 -4.74 -6.41
C THR A 193 -24.43 -5.47 -7.37
N GLY A 194 -23.45 -6.23 -6.86
CA GLY A 194 -22.37 -6.82 -7.64
C GLY A 194 -22.81 -8.02 -8.49
N LEU A 195 -21.90 -8.50 -9.33
CA LEU A 195 -22.15 -9.61 -10.26
C LEU A 195 -22.51 -10.93 -9.53
N TYR A 196 -22.06 -11.09 -8.30
CA TYR A 196 -22.33 -12.28 -7.48
C TYR A 196 -23.08 -11.92 -6.21
N THR A 197 -23.92 -12.84 -5.75
CA THR A 197 -24.69 -12.74 -4.50
C THR A 197 -24.44 -13.95 -3.61
N TYR A 198 -24.69 -13.82 -2.31
CA TYR A 198 -24.57 -14.94 -1.36
C TYR A 198 -25.66 -16.00 -1.61
N ALA A 199 -25.25 -17.27 -1.69
CA ALA A 199 -26.19 -18.38 -1.59
C ALA A 199 -26.86 -18.39 -0.21
N ALA A 200 -28.01 -19.06 -0.09
CA ALA A 200 -28.80 -19.07 1.14
C ALA A 200 -28.10 -19.67 2.37
N ASP A 201 -27.10 -20.52 2.16
CA ASP A 201 -26.27 -21.13 3.22
C ASP A 201 -25.01 -20.31 3.53
N HIS A 202 -24.73 -19.25 2.75
CA HIS A 202 -23.54 -18.40 2.82
C HIS A 202 -22.22 -19.16 2.66
N GLN A 203 -22.24 -20.34 1.99
CA GLN A 203 -21.05 -21.15 1.73
C GLN A 203 -20.54 -20.99 0.28
N SER A 204 -21.24 -20.22 -0.51
CA SER A 204 -20.86 -19.89 -1.87
C SER A 204 -21.45 -18.54 -2.30
N LEU A 205 -20.90 -18.01 -3.37
CA LEU A 205 -21.47 -16.90 -4.13
C LEU A 205 -21.94 -17.44 -5.47
N THR A 206 -23.15 -17.07 -5.89
CA THR A 206 -23.73 -17.44 -7.18
C THR A 206 -23.96 -16.19 -8.02
N VAL A 207 -23.99 -16.34 -9.35
CA VAL A 207 -24.28 -15.21 -10.25
C VAL A 207 -25.61 -14.59 -9.89
N ALA A 208 -25.65 -13.26 -9.75
CA ALA A 208 -26.88 -12.49 -9.58
C ALA A 208 -27.60 -12.45 -10.93
N ALA A 209 -28.69 -13.22 -11.05
CA ALA A 209 -29.36 -13.49 -12.33
C ALA A 209 -29.87 -12.21 -13.05
N ASP A 210 -30.25 -11.20 -12.28
CA ASP A 210 -30.76 -9.92 -12.79
C ASP A 210 -29.65 -8.87 -13.01
N HIS A 211 -28.38 -9.21 -12.74
CA HIS A 211 -27.28 -8.30 -13.01
C HIS A 211 -27.06 -8.13 -14.52
N PRO A 212 -26.84 -6.90 -15.06
CA PRO A 212 -26.67 -6.64 -16.50
C PRO A 212 -25.60 -7.47 -17.20
N ASP A 213 -24.57 -7.89 -16.46
CA ASP A 213 -23.45 -8.69 -16.98
C ASP A 213 -23.52 -10.17 -16.51
N ALA A 214 -24.67 -10.67 -16.07
CA ALA A 214 -24.80 -12.04 -15.58
C ALA A 214 -24.35 -13.10 -16.60
N ASP A 215 -24.58 -12.85 -17.90
CA ASP A 215 -24.17 -13.72 -19.00
C ASP A 215 -22.67 -13.69 -19.30
N LYS A 216 -21.91 -12.76 -18.69
CA LYS A 216 -20.45 -12.63 -18.81
C LYS A 216 -19.70 -13.19 -17.60
N ALA A 217 -20.42 -13.75 -16.62
CA ALA A 217 -19.81 -14.32 -15.43
C ALA A 217 -18.86 -15.47 -15.81
N PRO A 218 -17.59 -15.48 -15.37
CA PRO A 218 -16.60 -16.49 -15.78
C PRO A 218 -16.90 -17.87 -15.17
N VAL A 219 -17.61 -17.94 -14.04
CA VAL A 219 -18.06 -19.16 -13.35
C VAL A 219 -19.46 -18.96 -12.78
N GLU A 220 -20.23 -20.05 -12.66
CA GLU A 220 -21.57 -20.00 -12.06
C GLU A 220 -21.55 -19.73 -10.57
N ALA A 221 -20.48 -20.19 -9.88
CA ALA A 221 -20.34 -20.01 -8.44
C ALA A 221 -18.86 -19.92 -8.01
N PHE A 222 -18.61 -19.14 -6.95
CA PHE A 222 -17.41 -19.21 -6.11
C PHE A 222 -17.75 -19.90 -4.80
N TYR A 223 -16.96 -20.90 -4.43
CA TYR A 223 -17.12 -21.61 -3.17
C TYR A 223 -16.27 -20.98 -2.08
N LEU A 224 -16.72 -21.00 -0.84
CA LEU A 224 -16.04 -20.37 0.30
C LEU A 224 -15.55 -21.46 1.25
N ALA A 225 -14.26 -21.48 1.54
CA ALA A 225 -13.66 -22.43 2.48
C ALA A 225 -12.87 -21.69 3.58
N GLU A 226 -12.97 -22.18 4.82
CA GLU A 226 -12.30 -21.57 5.97
C GLU A 226 -10.95 -22.24 6.22
N TYR A 227 -9.88 -21.43 6.24
CA TYR A 227 -8.53 -21.83 6.60
C TYR A 227 -8.03 -20.97 7.76
N LYS A 228 -7.38 -21.60 8.74
CA LYS A 228 -7.03 -20.96 10.02
C LYS A 228 -5.55 -20.57 10.13
N SER A 229 -4.73 -21.05 9.22
CA SER A 229 -3.29 -20.77 9.24
C SER A 229 -2.72 -20.69 7.82
N VAL A 230 -1.55 -20.12 7.71
CA VAL A 230 -0.78 -20.05 6.46
C VAL A 230 -0.46 -21.46 5.93
N GLU A 231 -0.19 -22.39 6.84
CA GLU A 231 0.09 -23.79 6.49
C GLU A 231 -1.13 -24.47 5.89
N GLU A 232 -2.35 -24.20 6.42
CA GLU A 232 -3.60 -24.72 5.86
C GLU A 232 -3.87 -24.12 4.48
N ILE A 233 -3.70 -22.80 4.30
CA ILE A 233 -3.82 -22.11 3.01
C ILE A 233 -2.84 -22.70 1.99
N THR A 234 -1.56 -22.85 2.37
CA THR A 234 -0.52 -23.39 1.48
C THR A 234 -0.84 -24.83 1.09
N SER A 235 -1.24 -25.66 2.06
CA SER A 235 -1.61 -27.06 1.82
C SER A 235 -2.84 -27.17 0.92
N ALA A 236 -3.88 -26.38 1.17
CA ALA A 236 -5.10 -26.38 0.36
C ALA A 236 -4.82 -25.95 -1.09
N PHE A 237 -4.02 -24.90 -1.27
CA PHE A 237 -3.60 -24.49 -2.60
C PHE A 237 -2.76 -25.58 -3.30
N ASP A 238 -1.79 -26.18 -2.62
CA ASP A 238 -0.96 -27.24 -3.20
C ASP A 238 -1.76 -28.52 -3.56
N ASN A 239 -2.90 -28.74 -2.89
CA ASN A 239 -3.80 -29.87 -3.18
C ASN A 239 -4.90 -29.54 -4.21
N GLY A 240 -5.02 -28.29 -4.68
CA GLY A 240 -6.12 -27.86 -5.57
C GLY A 240 -7.47 -27.67 -4.89
N GLU A 241 -7.49 -27.53 -3.57
CA GLU A 241 -8.67 -27.27 -2.75
C GLU A 241 -8.96 -25.77 -2.57
N LEU A 242 -7.96 -24.92 -2.88
CA LEU A 242 -8.02 -23.45 -2.88
C LEU A 242 -7.45 -22.95 -4.21
N ASP A 243 -8.21 -22.13 -4.96
CA ASP A 243 -7.83 -21.69 -6.30
C ASP A 243 -7.16 -20.34 -6.35
N LEU A 244 -7.37 -19.51 -5.33
CA LEU A 244 -6.84 -18.15 -5.24
C LEU A 244 -6.33 -17.88 -3.82
N ALA A 245 -5.09 -17.42 -3.71
CA ALA A 245 -4.50 -17.03 -2.44
C ALA A 245 -3.96 -15.60 -2.48
N LEU A 246 -4.16 -14.85 -1.40
CA LEU A 246 -3.65 -13.49 -1.20
C LEU A 246 -2.43 -13.51 -0.30
N SER A 247 -1.43 -12.71 -0.60
CA SER A 247 -0.23 -12.53 0.23
C SER A 247 0.12 -11.05 0.38
N ASP A 248 0.45 -10.69 1.61
CA ASP A 248 1.12 -9.45 1.96
C ASP A 248 2.56 -9.77 2.42
N PRO A 249 3.56 -9.62 1.55
CA PRO A 249 4.94 -9.97 1.88
C PRO A 249 5.54 -9.16 3.04
N SER A 250 5.00 -7.98 3.34
CA SER A 250 5.47 -7.13 4.45
C SER A 250 5.02 -7.63 5.82
N SER A 251 3.94 -8.41 5.87
CA SER A 251 3.40 -8.99 7.11
C SER A 251 4.28 -10.09 7.71
N GLY A 252 5.30 -10.54 6.97
CA GLY A 252 6.18 -11.65 7.37
C GLY A 252 5.58 -13.04 7.11
N THR A 253 4.46 -13.09 6.41
CA THR A 253 3.78 -14.33 5.98
C THR A 253 3.97 -14.52 4.47
N ASP A 254 5.14 -15.04 4.07
CA ASP A 254 5.37 -15.41 2.68
C ASP A 254 4.66 -16.74 2.37
N LEU A 255 3.73 -16.69 1.41
CA LEU A 255 3.14 -17.89 0.86
C LEU A 255 4.15 -18.53 -0.12
N THR A 256 4.50 -19.79 0.15
CA THR A 256 5.38 -20.58 -0.73
C THR A 256 4.67 -21.85 -1.12
N PHE A 257 4.39 -22.02 -2.41
CA PHE A 257 3.69 -23.18 -2.94
C PHE A 257 4.65 -24.18 -3.59
N SER A 258 4.34 -25.46 -3.45
CA SER A 258 5.05 -26.56 -4.12
C SER A 258 4.49 -26.84 -5.51
N THR A 259 3.26 -26.39 -5.80
CA THR A 259 2.62 -26.49 -7.10
C THR A 259 2.93 -25.28 -7.98
N GLN A 260 2.69 -25.44 -9.30
CA GLN A 260 2.87 -24.36 -10.26
C GLN A 260 1.79 -23.29 -10.09
N SER A 261 2.21 -22.04 -9.91
CA SER A 261 1.30 -20.90 -9.76
C SER A 261 1.67 -19.75 -10.69
N ASP A 262 0.68 -18.98 -11.08
CA ASP A 262 0.82 -17.67 -11.67
C ASP A 262 0.63 -16.61 -10.58
N GLN A 263 1.57 -15.66 -10.52
CA GLN A 263 1.54 -14.57 -9.56
C GLN A 263 1.20 -13.26 -10.27
N ARG A 264 0.33 -12.46 -9.67
CA ARG A 264 0.14 -11.06 -10.06
C ARG A 264 0.38 -10.17 -8.86
N GLN A 265 1.27 -9.20 -9.04
CA GLN A 265 1.50 -8.14 -8.07
C GLN A 265 0.59 -6.96 -8.38
N TYR A 266 0.04 -6.35 -7.35
CA TYR A 266 -0.72 -5.11 -7.48
C TYR A 266 -0.26 -4.06 -6.48
N ALA A 267 -0.25 -2.80 -6.93
CA ALA A 267 0.17 -1.67 -6.14
C ALA A 267 -0.77 -1.44 -4.95
N THR A 268 -0.19 -1.08 -3.82
CA THR A 268 -0.93 -0.57 -2.65
C THR A 268 -0.54 0.88 -2.37
N THR A 269 -1.27 1.55 -1.50
CA THR A 269 -0.88 2.85 -0.96
C THR A 269 -0.17 2.73 0.41
N ASN A 270 0.25 1.51 0.77
CA ASN A 270 0.97 1.25 2.02
C ASN A 270 2.40 1.77 1.91
N LEU A 271 2.64 2.90 2.54
CA LEU A 271 3.93 3.57 2.59
C LEU A 271 4.73 3.09 3.81
N GLN A 272 5.93 2.58 3.58
CA GLN A 272 6.95 2.34 4.59
C GLN A 272 7.84 3.58 4.74
N TYR A 273 8.12 4.03 5.96
CA TYR A 273 8.89 5.25 6.19
C TYR A 273 9.62 5.27 7.55
N ILE A 274 10.62 6.12 7.67
CA ILE A 274 11.21 6.51 8.96
C ILE A 274 10.58 7.84 9.39
N GLY A 275 10.06 7.90 10.61
CA GLY A 275 9.60 9.13 11.23
C GLY A 275 10.53 9.59 12.36
N PHE A 276 10.49 10.88 12.66
CA PHE A 276 11.34 11.52 13.66
C PHE A 276 10.52 12.13 14.80
N ASN A 277 11.02 12.04 16.01
CA ASN A 277 10.50 12.82 17.13
C ASN A 277 11.03 14.26 17.04
N THR A 278 10.22 15.17 16.50
CA THR A 278 10.63 16.57 16.33
C THR A 278 10.75 17.35 17.64
N ASN A 279 10.40 16.74 18.77
CA ASN A 279 10.59 17.31 20.11
C ASN A 279 11.91 16.88 20.76
N SER A 280 12.65 15.92 20.16
CA SER A 280 13.99 15.57 20.64
C SER A 280 14.98 16.71 20.32
N SER A 281 16.01 16.87 21.17
CA SER A 281 16.98 17.97 21.04
C SER A 281 17.69 17.98 19.68
N PHE A 282 17.99 16.80 19.12
CA PHE A 282 18.65 16.68 17.83
C PHE A 282 17.67 16.95 16.68
N PHE A 283 16.49 16.30 16.67
CA PHE A 283 15.55 16.37 15.55
C PHE A 283 14.61 17.58 15.57
N MET A 284 14.63 18.41 16.61
CA MET A 284 13.92 19.70 16.64
C MET A 284 14.36 20.60 15.48
N THR A 285 15.63 20.55 15.10
CA THR A 285 16.19 21.32 13.99
C THR A 285 15.96 20.58 12.67
N ALA A 286 15.08 21.08 11.80
CA ALA A 286 14.72 20.45 10.53
C ALA A 286 15.94 20.13 9.66
N ARG A 287 16.96 21.04 9.61
CA ARG A 287 18.19 20.82 8.85
C ARG A 287 18.97 19.57 9.27
N TYR A 288 18.86 19.13 10.52
CA TYR A 288 19.54 17.92 11.00
C TYR A 288 18.86 16.63 10.51
N ARG A 289 17.60 16.70 10.06
CA ARG A 289 16.88 15.56 9.47
C ARG A 289 17.15 15.38 7.97
N GLN A 290 17.53 16.46 7.25
CA GLN A 290 17.75 16.41 5.80
C GLN A 290 18.74 15.33 5.32
N PRO A 291 19.90 15.12 5.98
CA PRO A 291 20.85 14.08 5.56
C PRO A 291 20.24 12.67 5.57
N PHE A 292 19.22 12.42 6.38
CA PHE A 292 18.56 11.11 6.50
C PHE A 292 17.82 10.69 5.21
N ASN A 293 17.47 11.63 4.33
CA ASN A 293 16.94 11.29 3.00
C ASN A 293 17.90 10.41 2.18
N TYR A 294 19.21 10.54 2.42
CA TYR A 294 20.28 9.89 1.66
C TYR A 294 20.84 8.62 2.32
N VAL A 295 20.39 8.26 3.53
CA VAL A 295 20.86 7.07 4.25
C VAL A 295 19.93 5.86 4.09
N VAL A 296 18.83 5.99 3.37
CA VAL A 296 17.87 4.90 3.15
C VAL A 296 18.15 4.21 1.83
N ASP A 297 18.70 2.99 1.90
CA ASP A 297 18.88 2.11 0.74
C ASP A 297 17.54 1.48 0.34
N ARG A 298 16.85 2.15 -0.57
CA ARG A 298 15.52 1.73 -1.06
C ARG A 298 15.58 0.50 -1.95
N ALA A 299 16.71 0.27 -2.63
CA ALA A 299 16.89 -0.96 -3.42
C ALA A 299 17.02 -2.18 -2.50
N PHE A 300 17.66 -2.03 -1.34
CA PHE A 300 17.71 -3.08 -0.33
C PHE A 300 16.30 -3.43 0.20
N ALA A 301 15.44 -2.42 0.42
CA ALA A 301 14.06 -2.65 0.83
C ALA A 301 13.26 -3.47 -0.21
N VAL A 302 13.38 -3.13 -1.50
CA VAL A 302 12.73 -3.87 -2.59
C VAL A 302 13.23 -5.30 -2.67
N ALA A 303 14.55 -5.51 -2.53
CA ALA A 303 15.15 -6.84 -2.53
C ALA A 303 14.70 -7.70 -1.34
N LEU A 304 14.55 -7.12 -0.14
CA LEU A 304 14.03 -7.82 1.04
C LEU A 304 12.59 -8.31 0.84
N LEU A 305 11.79 -7.58 0.08
CA LEU A 305 10.39 -7.92 -0.24
C LEU A 305 10.27 -8.71 -1.56
N HIS A 306 11.36 -9.27 -2.07
CA HIS A 306 11.36 -10.10 -3.29
C HIS A 306 10.65 -9.40 -4.47
N ASP A 307 10.95 -8.10 -4.70
CA ASP A 307 10.32 -7.22 -5.69
C ASP A 307 8.83 -6.91 -5.45
N CYS A 308 8.26 -7.32 -4.31
CA CYS A 308 6.91 -6.96 -3.90
C CYS A 308 6.85 -5.57 -3.23
N ALA A 309 7.60 -4.63 -3.76
CA ALA A 309 7.56 -3.21 -3.40
C ALA A 309 8.00 -2.35 -4.58
N VAL A 310 7.72 -1.06 -4.50
CA VAL A 310 8.28 -0.03 -5.38
C VAL A 310 8.98 1.02 -4.54
N ALA A 311 10.27 1.25 -4.82
CA ALA A 311 11.07 2.24 -4.12
C ALA A 311 10.51 3.65 -4.30
N SER A 312 10.39 4.42 -3.23
CA SER A 312 10.00 5.82 -3.31
C SER A 312 10.64 6.65 -2.19
N ALA A 313 11.26 7.77 -2.56
CA ALA A 313 11.71 8.79 -1.62
C ALA A 313 10.62 9.84 -1.33
N LEU A 314 9.44 9.71 -1.95
CA LEU A 314 8.33 10.64 -1.86
C LEU A 314 7.08 9.92 -1.30
N PRO A 315 6.24 10.59 -0.51
CA PRO A 315 5.00 10.03 0.01
C PRO A 315 3.83 10.13 -1.00
N VAL A 316 4.13 9.97 -2.28
CA VAL A 316 3.18 9.80 -3.40
C VAL A 316 3.63 8.59 -4.18
N HIS A 317 2.70 7.72 -4.54
CA HIS A 317 3.03 6.46 -5.22
C HIS A 317 3.57 6.70 -6.63
N PRO A 318 4.63 5.97 -7.06
CA PRO A 318 5.22 6.14 -8.41
C PRO A 318 4.26 5.93 -9.59
N ALA A 319 3.17 5.18 -9.41
CA ALA A 319 2.13 5.04 -10.44
C ALA A 319 1.21 6.26 -10.58
N SER A 320 1.20 7.17 -9.59
CA SER A 320 0.39 8.39 -9.67
C SER A 320 0.93 9.38 -10.71
N THR A 321 0.04 10.02 -11.45
CA THR A 321 0.37 11.13 -12.37
C THR A 321 1.01 12.34 -11.67
N LEU A 322 0.88 12.40 -10.33
CA LEU A 322 1.44 13.46 -9.47
C LEU A 322 2.86 13.15 -8.97
N PHE A 323 3.41 11.97 -9.30
CA PHE A 323 4.74 11.59 -8.86
C PHE A 323 5.84 12.40 -9.56
N ASP A 324 6.74 13.00 -8.78
CA ASP A 324 7.89 13.75 -9.29
C ASP A 324 9.14 12.85 -9.34
N SER A 325 9.38 12.21 -10.48
CA SER A 325 10.52 11.32 -10.67
C SER A 325 11.86 12.03 -10.48
N SER A 326 11.98 13.29 -10.90
CA SER A 326 13.23 14.06 -10.80
C SER A 326 13.57 14.40 -9.34
N LEU A 327 12.56 14.76 -8.54
CA LEU A 327 12.75 14.96 -7.10
C LEU A 327 13.09 13.64 -6.39
N ASN A 328 12.39 12.56 -6.73
CA ASN A 328 12.67 11.23 -6.21
C ASN A 328 14.12 10.79 -6.46
N GLU A 329 14.59 10.93 -7.69
CA GLU A 329 15.98 10.60 -8.08
C GLU A 329 17.01 11.46 -7.34
N SER A 330 16.71 12.73 -7.08
CA SER A 330 17.60 13.64 -6.36
C SER A 330 17.86 13.24 -4.90
N LEU A 331 16.97 12.37 -4.34
CA LEU A 331 17.00 11.84 -2.98
C LEU A 331 17.50 10.37 -2.95
N ALA A 332 18.19 9.92 -3.98
CA ALA A 332 18.79 8.58 -4.03
C ALA A 332 19.76 8.34 -2.87
N TYR A 333 19.90 7.06 -2.49
CA TYR A 333 20.83 6.62 -1.46
C TYR A 333 22.27 7.05 -1.78
N ASP A 334 22.90 7.81 -0.86
CA ASP A 334 24.26 8.35 -1.03
C ASP A 334 24.85 8.73 0.35
N LEU A 335 25.59 7.80 0.95
CA LEU A 335 26.21 8.02 2.26
C LEU A 335 27.29 9.11 2.24
N ASP A 336 28.02 9.28 1.15
CA ASP A 336 29.04 10.35 1.03
C ASP A 336 28.37 11.72 1.02
N LYS A 337 27.24 11.84 0.34
CA LYS A 337 26.41 13.06 0.37
C LYS A 337 25.86 13.33 1.76
N ALA A 338 25.30 12.31 2.44
CA ALA A 338 24.82 12.44 3.81
C ALA A 338 25.92 12.90 4.75
N LYS A 339 27.09 12.26 4.68
CA LYS A 339 28.29 12.61 5.46
C LYS A 339 28.69 14.06 5.25
N LYS A 340 28.80 14.48 3.97
CA LYS A 340 29.12 15.87 3.63
C LYS A 340 28.10 16.85 4.19
N MET A 341 26.80 16.53 4.14
CA MET A 341 25.77 17.40 4.70
C MET A 341 25.90 17.53 6.21
N PHE A 342 26.24 16.47 6.95
CA PHE A 342 26.56 16.55 8.38
C PHE A 342 27.78 17.44 8.62
N ASP A 343 28.85 17.32 7.82
CA ASP A 343 30.05 18.20 7.91
C ASP A 343 29.67 19.67 7.69
N ASP A 344 28.86 19.97 6.69
CA ASP A 344 28.41 21.34 6.36
C ASP A 344 27.56 21.94 7.52
N LEU A 345 26.81 21.07 8.24
CA LEU A 345 26.02 21.43 9.43
C LEU A 345 26.87 21.54 10.73
N LYS A 346 28.19 21.29 10.66
CA LYS A 346 29.10 21.23 11.81
C LYS A 346 28.72 20.10 12.81
N ILE A 347 28.19 19.03 12.28
CA ILE A 347 27.99 17.76 13.00
C ILE A 347 29.19 16.90 12.60
N VAL A 348 30.26 16.98 13.38
CA VAL A 348 31.57 16.36 13.09
C VAL A 348 32.12 15.73 14.35
N ASP A 349 33.08 14.84 14.18
CA ASP A 349 33.85 14.24 15.28
C ASP A 349 34.84 15.31 15.82
N TYR A 350 34.52 15.85 17.01
CA TYR A 350 35.32 16.94 17.62
C TYR A 350 36.42 16.40 18.54
N ASP A 351 36.26 15.20 19.12
CA ASP A 351 37.21 14.62 20.08
C ASP A 351 38.07 13.48 19.52
N GLY A 352 37.75 13.00 18.32
CA GLY A 352 38.53 12.01 17.58
C GLY A 352 38.20 10.55 17.94
N ASP A 353 37.03 10.27 18.51
CA ASP A 353 36.61 8.94 18.88
C ASP A 353 35.91 8.15 17.74
N GLY A 354 35.61 8.82 16.62
CA GLY A 354 34.97 8.26 15.43
C GLY A 354 33.46 8.47 15.39
N GLU A 355 32.87 9.01 16.43
CA GLU A 355 31.46 9.40 16.50
C GLU A 355 31.34 10.92 16.26
N ARG A 356 30.17 11.39 15.88
CA ARG A 356 29.94 12.81 15.60
C ARG A 356 29.19 13.46 16.75
N GLU A 357 29.57 14.68 17.07
CA GLU A 357 28.87 15.55 17.99
C GLU A 357 28.18 16.69 17.24
N TYR A 358 27.25 17.34 17.91
CA TYR A 358 26.60 18.56 17.43
C TYR A 358 26.67 19.67 18.49
N MET A 359 26.63 20.89 18.04
CA MET A 359 26.66 22.07 18.92
C MET A 359 25.36 22.87 18.77
N PRO A 360 24.36 22.65 19.60
CA PRO A 360 23.19 23.53 19.63
C PRO A 360 23.60 24.93 20.11
N ASP A 361 23.29 25.95 19.32
CA ASP A 361 23.47 27.38 19.68
C ASP A 361 24.92 27.79 20.08
N GLY A 362 25.94 27.12 19.55
CA GLY A 362 27.34 27.45 19.84
C GLY A 362 27.81 27.02 21.23
N SER A 363 27.11 26.10 21.87
CA SER A 363 27.50 25.45 23.12
C SER A 363 28.70 24.51 22.94
N SER A 364 29.09 23.80 24.02
CA SER A 364 30.04 22.67 23.90
C SER A 364 29.46 21.56 23.04
N PRO A 365 30.32 20.78 22.33
CA PRO A 365 29.88 19.59 21.61
C PRO A 365 29.09 18.63 22.49
N LEU A 366 28.03 18.05 21.96
CA LEU A 366 27.17 17.05 22.58
C LEU A 366 27.19 15.79 21.75
N ASP A 367 27.40 14.66 22.39
CA ASP A 367 27.34 13.34 21.76
C ASP A 367 25.99 13.09 21.13
N ILE A 368 25.99 12.43 19.99
CA ILE A 368 24.77 11.95 19.32
C ILE A 368 24.55 10.50 19.73
N SER A 369 23.40 10.21 20.35
CA SER A 369 22.98 8.86 20.67
C SER A 369 21.51 8.72 20.30
N LEU A 370 21.24 8.11 19.14
CA LEU A 370 19.90 7.99 18.59
C LEU A 370 19.32 6.60 18.83
N SER A 371 18.02 6.54 19.04
CA SER A 371 17.24 5.29 19.09
C SER A 371 16.28 5.21 17.92
N LEU A 372 16.20 4.04 17.27
CA LEU A 372 15.21 3.71 16.25
C LEU A 372 14.33 2.57 16.77
N ILE A 373 13.06 2.86 17.06
CA ILE A 373 12.11 1.84 17.49
C ILE A 373 11.45 1.16 16.29
N VAL A 374 11.27 -0.17 16.39
CA VAL A 374 10.66 -0.98 15.35
C VAL A 374 9.82 -2.10 15.95
N TYR A 375 8.75 -2.52 15.26
CA TYR A 375 7.93 -3.67 15.61
C TYR A 375 8.69 -4.97 15.35
N ALA A 376 8.85 -5.81 16.39
CA ALA A 376 9.74 -6.96 16.38
C ALA A 376 9.30 -8.12 15.48
N ASP A 377 7.97 -8.32 15.28
CA ASP A 377 7.47 -9.48 14.56
C ASP A 377 7.52 -9.31 13.01
N SER A 378 7.87 -8.11 12.52
CA SER A 378 8.12 -7.88 11.10
C SER A 378 9.62 -7.99 10.79
N THR A 379 10.05 -9.12 10.25
CA THR A 379 11.46 -9.38 9.88
C THR A 379 11.98 -8.38 8.85
N PHE A 380 11.11 -7.96 7.92
CA PHE A 380 11.41 -6.91 6.94
C PHE A 380 11.75 -5.57 7.62
N LYS A 381 10.87 -5.08 8.51
CA LYS A 381 11.07 -3.79 9.19
C LYS A 381 12.29 -3.81 10.09
N VAL A 382 12.52 -4.92 10.80
CA VAL A 382 13.72 -5.11 11.65
C VAL A 382 15.00 -5.09 10.79
N SER A 383 15.00 -5.80 9.65
CA SER A 383 16.16 -5.84 8.75
C SER A 383 16.47 -4.46 8.16
N MET A 384 15.44 -3.70 7.73
CA MET A 384 15.60 -2.33 7.26
C MET A 384 16.11 -1.38 8.35
N ALA A 385 15.53 -1.46 9.57
CA ALA A 385 15.99 -0.64 10.71
C ALA A 385 17.46 -0.90 11.04
N ASN A 386 17.89 -2.15 11.04
CA ASN A 386 19.28 -2.52 11.27
C ASN A 386 20.21 -2.02 10.14
N LYS A 387 19.79 -2.10 8.87
CA LYS A 387 20.55 -1.56 7.73
C LYS A 387 20.75 -0.05 7.87
N ILE A 388 19.66 0.70 8.15
CA ILE A 388 19.73 2.16 8.35
C ILE A 388 20.63 2.52 9.53
N ALA A 389 20.52 1.79 10.65
CA ALA A 389 21.37 2.02 11.82
C ALA A 389 22.85 1.74 11.52
N ALA A 390 23.15 0.67 10.78
CA ALA A 390 24.53 0.34 10.38
C ALA A 390 25.11 1.42 9.43
N ASP A 391 24.33 1.88 8.47
CA ASP A 391 24.74 2.94 7.53
C ASP A 391 25.03 4.26 8.26
N LEU A 392 24.15 4.69 9.15
CA LEU A 392 24.35 5.88 9.99
C LEU A 392 25.59 5.77 10.87
N THR A 393 25.75 4.61 11.54
CA THR A 393 26.92 4.35 12.39
C THR A 393 28.22 4.39 11.58
N SER A 394 28.20 3.88 10.32
CA SER A 394 29.38 3.90 9.44
C SER A 394 29.88 5.30 9.07
N ILE A 395 29.00 6.30 9.17
CA ILE A 395 29.33 7.71 8.93
C ILE A 395 29.43 8.55 10.20
N GLY A 396 29.52 7.86 11.38
CA GLY A 396 29.75 8.49 12.67
C GLY A 396 28.48 8.94 13.41
N ILE A 397 27.29 8.46 13.02
CA ILE A 397 26.03 8.72 13.73
C ILE A 397 25.57 7.41 14.41
N PRO A 398 25.87 7.18 15.71
CA PRO A 398 25.49 5.95 16.39
C PRO A 398 23.98 5.86 16.56
N VAL A 399 23.40 4.71 16.17
CA VAL A 399 21.97 4.43 16.27
C VAL A 399 21.73 3.09 16.92
N LYS A 400 20.91 3.07 17.96
CA LYS A 400 20.46 1.85 18.63
C LYS A 400 19.09 1.45 18.15
N VAL A 401 18.98 0.30 17.46
CA VAL A 401 17.69 -0.30 17.12
C VAL A 401 17.07 -0.92 18.38
N ARG A 402 15.79 -0.65 18.60
CA ARG A 402 15.00 -1.15 19.73
C ARG A 402 13.78 -1.89 19.18
N GLU A 403 13.91 -3.20 19.11
CA GLU A 403 12.81 -4.09 18.73
C GLU A 403 11.78 -4.18 19.85
N MET A 404 10.49 -4.05 19.53
CA MET A 404 9.42 -3.97 20.52
C MET A 404 8.22 -4.83 20.10
N SER A 405 7.55 -5.44 21.10
CA SER A 405 6.21 -5.98 20.87
C SER A 405 5.23 -4.87 20.44
N TRP A 406 4.15 -5.22 19.77
CA TRP A 406 3.17 -4.25 19.24
C TRP A 406 2.68 -3.27 20.32
N ASP A 407 2.28 -3.77 21.49
CA ASP A 407 1.78 -2.92 22.58
C ASP A 407 2.83 -1.93 23.09
N ASN A 408 4.08 -2.39 23.26
CA ASN A 408 5.18 -1.53 23.68
C ASN A 408 5.56 -0.51 22.61
N TYR A 409 5.54 -0.91 21.34
CA TYR A 409 5.78 -0.03 20.20
C TYR A 409 4.73 1.09 20.13
N GLN A 410 3.45 0.75 20.20
CA GLN A 410 2.37 1.74 20.24
C GLN A 410 2.45 2.68 21.46
N ALA A 411 2.77 2.12 22.64
CA ALA A 411 2.95 2.93 23.86
C ALA A 411 4.14 3.90 23.72
N ALA A 412 5.24 3.45 23.10
CA ALA A 412 6.41 4.29 22.85
C ALA A 412 6.08 5.41 21.83
N LEU A 413 5.34 5.11 20.76
CA LEU A 413 4.86 6.10 19.78
C LEU A 413 4.02 7.18 20.47
N LYS A 414 3.00 6.78 21.22
CA LYS A 414 2.10 7.71 21.94
C LYS A 414 2.83 8.52 23.01
N GLY A 415 3.86 7.93 23.62
CA GLY A 415 4.64 8.57 24.71
C GLY A 415 5.84 9.38 24.22
N GLY A 416 6.14 9.41 22.92
CA GLY A 416 7.31 10.11 22.36
C GLY A 416 8.66 9.59 22.89
N LYS A 417 8.76 8.29 23.24
CA LYS A 417 9.96 7.69 23.88
C LYS A 417 10.90 7.07 22.86
N TYR A 418 11.29 7.84 21.87
CA TYR A 418 12.18 7.46 20.77
C TYR A 418 12.78 8.72 20.13
N ASP A 419 13.81 8.55 19.33
CA ASP A 419 14.32 9.60 18.43
C ASP A 419 13.78 9.38 17.02
N MET A 420 13.79 8.12 16.54
CA MET A 420 13.23 7.70 15.27
C MET A 420 12.29 6.51 15.46
N TYR A 421 11.35 6.34 14.56
CA TYR A 421 10.49 5.16 14.50
C TYR A 421 10.34 4.67 13.06
N TYR A 422 10.22 3.35 12.90
CA TYR A 422 9.90 2.74 11.63
C TYR A 422 8.37 2.68 11.49
N GLY A 423 7.82 3.49 10.59
CA GLY A 423 6.38 3.63 10.38
C GLY A 423 5.88 2.95 9.10
N GLU A 424 4.60 2.60 9.14
CA GLU A 424 3.82 2.17 8.00
C GLU A 424 2.47 2.87 8.02
N VAL A 425 1.97 3.23 6.85
CA VAL A 425 0.65 3.84 6.70
C VAL A 425 0.03 3.54 5.34
N ALA A 426 -1.23 3.14 5.32
CA ALA A 426 -2.03 3.13 4.11
C ALA A 426 -2.51 4.56 3.83
N LEU A 427 -1.91 5.21 2.84
CA LEU A 427 -2.34 6.55 2.42
C LEU A 427 -3.70 6.47 1.70
N PRO A 428 -4.54 7.52 1.79
CA PRO A 428 -5.72 7.63 0.95
C PRO A 428 -5.32 7.84 -0.53
N ALA A 429 -6.24 7.61 -1.45
CA ALA A 429 -5.97 7.67 -2.90
C ALA A 429 -5.57 9.07 -3.39
N ASP A 430 -5.96 10.12 -2.67
CA ASP A 430 -5.57 11.51 -2.93
C ASP A 430 -4.22 11.90 -2.30
N PHE A 431 -3.53 10.95 -1.65
CA PHE A 431 -2.26 11.19 -0.95
C PHE A 431 -2.30 12.33 0.07
N ASP A 432 -3.44 12.53 0.75
CA ASP A 432 -3.56 13.48 1.86
C ASP A 432 -2.68 13.05 3.04
N LEU A 433 -1.69 13.85 3.37
CA LEU A 433 -0.73 13.62 4.45
C LEU A 433 -1.16 14.27 5.78
N SER A 434 -2.38 14.79 5.86
CA SER A 434 -2.86 15.54 7.04
C SER A 434 -2.79 14.72 8.33
N ALA A 435 -3.11 13.43 8.27
CA ALA A 435 -3.06 12.55 9.44
C ALA A 435 -1.64 12.42 10.01
N LEU A 436 -0.61 12.46 9.16
CA LEU A 436 0.80 12.30 9.54
C LEU A 436 1.47 13.62 9.92
N LEU A 437 1.20 14.70 9.18
CA LEU A 437 2.05 15.89 9.18
C LEU A 437 1.37 17.15 9.71
N LYS A 438 0.06 17.15 9.98
CA LYS A 438 -0.60 18.30 10.62
C LYS A 438 -0.58 18.18 12.14
N SER A 439 -0.53 19.33 12.81
CA SER A 439 -0.75 19.41 14.25
C SER A 439 -2.10 18.78 14.61
N GLY A 440 -2.10 17.87 15.58
CA GLY A 440 -3.29 17.11 15.97
C GLY A 440 -3.70 15.99 14.99
N GLY A 441 -2.94 15.72 13.95
CA GLY A 441 -3.16 14.56 13.07
C GLY A 441 -3.10 13.26 13.85
N ALA A 442 -4.01 12.32 13.53
CA ALA A 442 -4.17 11.06 14.28
C ALA A 442 -2.93 10.18 14.29
N LEU A 443 -2.06 10.32 13.28
CA LEU A 443 -0.81 9.57 13.11
C LEU A 443 0.43 10.47 13.24
N ASN A 444 0.28 11.70 13.75
CA ASN A 444 1.39 12.62 13.96
C ASN A 444 2.21 12.23 15.20
N TYR A 445 2.81 11.04 15.15
CA TYR A 445 3.69 10.57 16.20
C TYR A 445 4.99 11.38 16.28
N GLY A 446 5.40 12.02 15.18
CA GLY A 446 6.56 12.91 15.15
C GLY A 446 6.45 14.17 16.01
N GLY A 447 5.25 14.48 16.55
CA GLY A 447 5.02 15.66 17.39
C GLY A 447 5.10 16.99 16.62
N ILE A 448 4.76 16.97 15.33
CA ILE A 448 4.76 18.15 14.47
C ILE A 448 3.71 19.14 14.94
N SER A 449 4.13 20.39 15.21
CA SER A 449 3.26 21.47 15.70
C SER A 449 3.23 22.71 14.79
N THR A 450 4.06 22.73 13.72
CA THR A 450 4.13 23.87 12.80
C THR A 450 2.99 23.89 11.80
N GLY A 451 2.56 25.08 11.34
CA GLY A 451 1.56 25.24 10.28
C GLY A 451 2.08 24.93 8.86
N THR A 452 3.40 24.86 8.67
CA THR A 452 4.03 24.77 7.36
C THR A 452 3.49 23.62 6.51
N TYR A 453 3.34 22.42 7.09
CA TYR A 453 2.82 21.27 6.35
C TYR A 453 1.31 21.39 6.10
N ALA A 454 0.58 21.96 7.05
CA ALA A 454 -0.86 22.19 6.87
C ALA A 454 -1.13 23.10 5.66
N ASP A 455 -0.33 24.16 5.49
CA ASP A 455 -0.51 25.12 4.40
C ASP A 455 -0.26 24.46 3.03
N VAL A 456 0.85 23.73 2.85
CA VAL A 456 1.17 23.09 1.56
C VAL A 456 0.25 21.92 1.25
N ILE A 457 -0.20 21.14 2.26
CA ILE A 457 -1.16 20.06 2.07
C ILE A 457 -2.52 20.62 1.68
N ASN A 458 -3.01 21.68 2.38
CA ASN A 458 -4.29 22.31 2.02
C ASN A 458 -4.25 22.94 0.62
N ALA A 459 -3.14 23.59 0.25
CA ALA A 459 -2.95 24.15 -1.09
C ALA A 459 -2.97 23.05 -2.17
N TYR A 460 -2.36 21.90 -1.89
CA TYR A 460 -2.37 20.74 -2.79
C TYR A 460 -3.80 20.18 -2.97
N LEU A 461 -4.50 19.93 -1.87
CA LEU A 461 -5.85 19.36 -1.93
C LEU A 461 -6.86 20.30 -2.61
N ALA A 462 -6.74 21.61 -2.39
CA ALA A 462 -7.62 22.62 -2.99
C ALA A 462 -7.26 22.98 -4.44
N ALA A 463 -6.11 22.52 -4.94
CA ALA A 463 -5.64 22.92 -6.26
C ALA A 463 -6.52 22.37 -7.39
N PRO A 464 -6.97 23.19 -8.36
CA PRO A 464 -7.66 22.70 -9.53
C PRO A 464 -6.74 21.82 -10.40
N ASP A 465 -7.32 21.03 -11.29
CA ASP A 465 -6.56 20.08 -12.13
C ASP A 465 -5.37 20.70 -12.83
N THR A 466 -5.54 21.92 -13.37
CA THR A 466 -4.48 22.66 -14.08
C THR A 466 -3.31 23.09 -13.19
N GLY A 467 -3.51 23.17 -11.86
CA GLY A 467 -2.52 23.60 -10.88
C GLY A 467 -2.04 22.49 -9.94
N ARG A 468 -2.72 21.35 -9.92
CA ARG A 468 -2.52 20.28 -8.93
C ARG A 468 -1.09 19.72 -8.94
N ALA A 469 -0.53 19.44 -10.10
CA ALA A 469 0.84 18.94 -10.20
C ALA A 469 1.87 19.91 -9.61
N ALA A 470 1.70 21.22 -9.83
CA ALA A 470 2.59 22.22 -9.27
C ALA A 470 2.43 22.35 -7.74
N ALA A 471 1.20 22.29 -7.23
CA ALA A 471 0.94 22.34 -5.78
C ALA A 471 1.46 21.06 -5.08
N CYS A 472 1.27 19.89 -5.68
CA CYS A 472 1.84 18.62 -5.21
C CYS A 472 3.37 18.70 -5.15
N ARG A 473 4.02 19.17 -6.22
CA ARG A 473 5.48 19.37 -6.23
C ARG A 473 5.94 20.29 -5.10
N THR A 474 5.25 21.38 -4.83
CA THR A 474 5.56 22.30 -3.72
C THR A 474 5.46 21.60 -2.37
N MET A 475 4.42 20.79 -2.16
CA MET A 475 4.24 19.97 -0.96
C MET A 475 5.40 18.98 -0.81
N LEU A 476 5.72 18.21 -1.86
CA LEU A 476 6.78 17.21 -1.87
C LEU A 476 8.17 17.84 -1.62
N GLN A 477 8.46 18.99 -2.24
CA GLN A 477 9.70 19.72 -2.02
C GLN A 477 9.81 20.19 -0.55
N THR A 478 8.74 20.75 0.01
CA THR A 478 8.72 21.18 1.42
C THR A 478 8.99 20.02 2.37
N ILE A 479 8.39 18.83 2.10
CA ILE A 479 8.62 17.61 2.88
C ILE A 479 10.08 17.15 2.74
N SER A 480 10.61 17.11 1.54
CA SER A 480 11.98 16.68 1.28
C SER A 480 13.01 17.62 1.94
N ASP A 481 12.77 18.95 1.90
CA ASP A 481 13.66 19.96 2.46
C ASP A 481 13.67 19.99 3.99
N THR A 482 12.63 19.47 4.63
CA THR A 482 12.49 19.49 6.09
C THR A 482 12.51 18.12 6.73
N ALA A 483 12.37 17.07 5.93
CA ALA A 483 12.38 15.66 6.28
C ALA A 483 11.60 15.34 7.60
N PRO A 484 10.29 15.63 7.69
CA PRO A 484 9.48 15.21 8.83
C PRO A 484 9.32 13.67 8.89
N ILE A 485 9.34 13.06 7.73
CA ILE A 485 9.42 11.63 7.47
C ILE A 485 10.40 11.38 6.32
N VAL A 486 10.97 10.18 6.25
CA VAL A 486 11.77 9.71 5.11
C VAL A 486 11.10 8.47 4.53
N PRO A 487 10.44 8.57 3.38
CA PRO A 487 9.84 7.43 2.68
C PRO A 487 10.87 6.39 2.26
N ILE A 488 10.46 5.12 2.28
CA ILE A 488 11.29 3.96 1.89
C ILE A 488 10.75 3.34 0.61
N CYS A 489 9.53 2.82 0.65
CA CYS A 489 8.87 2.17 -0.49
C CYS A 489 7.35 2.14 -0.27
N PHE A 490 6.63 1.92 -1.36
CA PHE A 490 5.25 1.44 -1.31
C PHE A 490 5.24 -0.07 -1.50
N GLU A 491 4.45 -0.76 -0.71
CA GLU A 491 4.27 -2.20 -0.83
C GLU A 491 3.41 -2.57 -2.03
N LYS A 492 3.64 -3.78 -2.54
CA LYS A 492 2.74 -4.47 -3.43
C LYS A 492 2.25 -5.73 -2.73
N HIS A 493 0.99 -6.04 -2.92
CA HIS A 493 0.47 -7.34 -2.54
C HIS A 493 0.49 -8.30 -3.73
N CYS A 494 0.36 -9.58 -3.44
CA CYS A 494 0.44 -10.64 -4.44
C CYS A 494 -0.85 -11.47 -4.44
N LEU A 495 -1.33 -11.76 -5.63
CA LEU A 495 -2.40 -12.72 -5.88
C LEU A 495 -1.80 -13.94 -6.57
N TYR A 496 -2.08 -15.12 -6.06
CA TYR A 496 -1.65 -16.39 -6.63
C TYR A 496 -2.87 -17.18 -7.11
N VAL A 497 -2.75 -17.76 -8.30
CA VAL A 497 -3.68 -18.72 -8.88
C VAL A 497 -2.91 -19.88 -9.46
N HIS A 498 -3.53 -21.05 -9.66
CA HIS A 498 -2.87 -22.16 -10.33
C HIS A 498 -2.47 -21.77 -11.76
N ARG A 499 -1.32 -22.27 -12.21
CA ARG A 499 -0.75 -21.91 -13.53
C ARG A 499 -1.75 -22.21 -14.65
N GLY A 500 -2.10 -21.15 -15.40
CA GLY A 500 -3.02 -21.24 -16.52
C GLY A 500 -4.50 -21.40 -16.15
N ALA A 501 -4.85 -21.44 -14.86
CA ALA A 501 -6.24 -21.58 -14.42
C ALA A 501 -7.04 -20.30 -14.63
N VAL A 502 -6.41 -19.14 -14.52
CA VAL A 502 -7.09 -17.84 -14.68
C VAL A 502 -6.33 -16.98 -15.68
N GLY A 503 -6.98 -16.58 -16.77
CA GLY A 503 -6.51 -15.59 -17.72
C GLY A 503 -7.25 -14.27 -17.59
N GLY A 504 -6.61 -13.15 -17.97
CA GLY A 504 -7.25 -11.82 -18.04
C GLY A 504 -7.40 -11.11 -16.71
N PHE A 505 -6.89 -11.66 -15.58
CA PHE A 505 -7.03 -11.02 -14.27
C PHE A 505 -6.04 -9.85 -14.08
N SER A 506 -6.56 -8.73 -13.56
CA SER A 506 -5.81 -7.49 -13.33
C SER A 506 -6.18 -6.90 -11.96
N PRO A 507 -5.69 -7.52 -10.87
CA PRO A 507 -6.06 -7.13 -9.51
C PRO A 507 -5.57 -5.73 -9.15
N THR A 508 -6.37 -5.04 -8.31
CA THR A 508 -5.96 -3.81 -7.65
C THR A 508 -6.14 -3.95 -6.14
N LYS A 509 -5.56 -3.03 -5.36
CA LYS A 509 -5.80 -2.94 -3.91
C LYS A 509 -7.29 -2.83 -3.56
N TYR A 510 -8.05 -2.18 -4.41
CA TYR A 510 -9.44 -1.82 -4.15
C TYR A 510 -10.44 -2.86 -4.65
N ASN A 511 -10.05 -3.67 -5.62
CA ASN A 511 -10.81 -4.81 -6.12
C ASN A 511 -9.88 -5.80 -6.81
N ILE A 512 -9.62 -6.94 -6.18
CA ILE A 512 -8.79 -8.00 -6.78
C ILE A 512 -9.51 -8.70 -7.94
N PHE A 513 -10.86 -8.61 -7.98
CA PHE A 513 -11.71 -9.15 -9.03
C PHE A 513 -12.06 -8.10 -10.11
N ARG A 514 -11.28 -7.02 -10.20
CA ARG A 514 -11.48 -5.99 -11.25
C ARG A 514 -11.57 -6.65 -12.62
N ASN A 515 -12.55 -6.20 -13.42
CA ASN A 515 -12.86 -6.73 -14.75
C ASN A 515 -13.14 -8.25 -14.73
N ILE A 516 -13.84 -8.74 -13.71
CA ILE A 516 -14.17 -10.15 -13.55
C ILE A 516 -14.87 -10.74 -14.79
N THR A 517 -15.61 -9.94 -15.55
CA THR A 517 -16.28 -10.32 -16.81
C THR A 517 -15.30 -10.63 -17.95
N ASP A 518 -14.03 -10.19 -17.85
CA ASP A 518 -12.98 -10.48 -18.82
C ASP A 518 -12.14 -11.72 -18.43
N TRP A 519 -12.36 -12.23 -17.22
CA TRP A 519 -11.62 -13.39 -16.74
C TRP A 519 -11.97 -14.65 -17.53
N LYS A 520 -10.96 -15.44 -17.81
CA LYS A 520 -11.08 -16.76 -18.43
C LYS A 520 -10.65 -17.79 -17.43
N ILE A 521 -11.59 -18.47 -16.82
CA ILE A 521 -11.32 -19.49 -15.80
C ILE A 521 -11.38 -20.87 -16.45
N SER A 522 -10.28 -21.63 -16.30
CA SER A 522 -10.16 -23.02 -16.70
C SER A 522 -10.27 -23.88 -15.44
N GLN A 523 -11.30 -24.69 -15.33
CA GLN A 523 -11.57 -25.55 -14.18
C GLN A 523 -11.20 -27.02 -14.42
N ALA A 524 -10.46 -27.31 -15.49
CA ALA A 524 -10.07 -28.67 -15.88
C ALA A 524 -8.58 -28.80 -16.13
#